data_234eeb955eca7847adaedb0814a23a98
#
_entry.id   234eeb955eca7847adaedb0814a23a98
#
_cell.length_a   1.000
_cell.length_b   1.000
_cell.length_c   1.000
_cell.angle_alpha   90.00
_cell.angle_beta   90.00
_cell.angle_gamma   90.00
#
_symmetry.space_group_name_H-M   'P 1'
#
loop_
_entity.id
_entity.type
_entity.pdbx_description
1 polymer ?
#
loop_
_entity_poly.entity_id
_entity_poly.type
_entity_poly.pdbx_seq_one_letter_code
_entity_poly.pdbx_strand_id
1 'polypeptide(L)'
;MADTDGTVHARVRDDGVLDVVLDDGGPNVLRPEVCEALTGVLADHVDAPVLLRGRDGMFSAGLDLRWMVAHPPDELGVLLRACGRMLVTVWTHPRPVVAAATGHAIAAGTMLALCADHAVAAEGGAWGLNETANGMEIPRFGIEIATARLAPSDLDRLLIAGERLDAARAVEVGMADVLAPPAEVLTLAEQRLAELAALPAAAYAGNKRR
;
A
#
# COMPACT_ATOMS: atom_id res chain seq x y z
N MET A 1 9.93 3.68 19.40
CA MET A 1 10.21 2.86 18.23
C MET A 1 9.64 1.49 18.52
N ALA A 2 8.50 1.16 17.96
CA ALA A 2 8.03 -0.22 17.98
C ALA A 2 8.72 -0.92 16.80
N ASP A 3 9.80 -1.66 17.10
CA ASP A 3 10.43 -2.58 16.16
C ASP A 3 9.57 -3.84 16.15
N THR A 4 8.65 -3.89 15.21
CA THR A 4 7.76 -5.03 15.06
C THR A 4 8.29 -5.88 13.93
N ASP A 5 8.97 -6.97 14.26
CA ASP A 5 9.45 -8.01 13.35
C ASP A 5 10.55 -7.58 12.35
N GLY A 6 11.24 -6.44 12.60
CA GLY A 6 12.37 -6.00 11.75
C GLY A 6 11.98 -5.59 10.32
N THR A 7 10.69 -5.52 9.99
CA THR A 7 10.21 -5.15 8.63
C THR A 7 9.43 -3.83 8.64
N VAL A 8 8.66 -3.54 9.70
CA VAL A 8 7.86 -2.33 9.82
C VAL A 8 8.55 -1.37 10.78
N HIS A 9 9.15 -0.32 10.26
CA HIS A 9 9.80 0.72 11.06
C HIS A 9 8.89 1.93 11.11
N ALA A 10 8.49 2.35 12.31
CA ALA A 10 7.58 3.47 12.49
C ALA A 10 8.12 4.48 13.49
N ARG A 11 7.98 5.75 13.19
CA ARG A 11 8.30 6.86 14.10
C ARG A 11 7.37 8.03 13.88
N VAL A 12 6.97 8.68 14.95
CA VAL A 12 6.34 10.01 14.86
C VAL A 12 7.45 11.04 14.76
N ARG A 13 7.39 11.87 13.74
CA ARG A 13 8.33 12.97 13.46
C ARG A 13 7.98 14.18 14.33
N ASP A 14 8.89 15.16 14.38
CA ASP A 14 8.69 16.42 15.15
C ASP A 14 7.51 17.25 14.59
N ASP A 15 7.17 17.08 13.31
CA ASP A 15 6.02 17.71 12.66
C ASP A 15 4.70 16.95 12.88
N GLY A 16 4.72 15.88 13.69
CA GLY A 16 3.55 15.06 14.02
C GLY A 16 3.19 14.01 12.96
N VAL A 17 3.94 13.89 11.86
CA VAL A 17 3.74 12.87 10.84
C VAL A 17 4.24 11.52 11.34
N LEU A 18 3.43 10.48 11.17
CA LEU A 18 3.84 9.09 11.35
C LEU A 18 4.56 8.62 10.07
N ASP A 19 5.88 8.51 10.13
CA ASP A 19 6.73 7.97 9.05
C ASP A 19 6.82 6.45 9.22
N VAL A 20 6.26 5.70 8.28
CA VAL A 20 6.23 4.23 8.28
C VAL A 20 7.02 3.72 7.08
N VAL A 21 8.04 2.93 7.36
CA VAL A 21 8.92 2.31 6.35
C VAL A 21 8.73 0.82 6.36
N LEU A 22 8.44 0.26 5.19
CA LEU A 22 8.53 -1.18 4.95
C LEU A 22 9.95 -1.49 4.44
N ASP A 23 10.73 -2.22 5.22
CA ASP A 23 12.08 -2.65 4.84
C ASP A 23 12.44 -3.99 5.49
N ASP A 24 12.32 -5.06 4.70
CA ASP A 24 12.71 -6.43 5.08
C ASP A 24 14.12 -6.78 4.55
N GLY A 25 14.86 -5.79 4.05
CA GLY A 25 16.14 -5.97 3.34
C GLY A 25 16.01 -6.61 1.96
N GLY A 26 14.78 -6.91 1.52
CA GLY A 26 14.45 -7.62 0.29
C GLY A 26 13.25 -7.01 -0.44
N PRO A 27 12.29 -7.85 -0.87
CA PRO A 27 11.16 -7.41 -1.70
C PRO A 27 9.97 -6.83 -0.91
N ASN A 28 10.10 -6.59 0.39
CA ASN A 28 9.04 -6.07 1.27
C ASN A 28 7.75 -6.91 1.16
N VAL A 29 7.90 -8.22 1.42
CA VAL A 29 6.79 -9.16 1.33
C VAL A 29 5.87 -9.04 2.55
N LEU A 30 4.57 -9.22 2.30
CA LEU A 30 3.53 -9.16 3.30
C LEU A 30 3.26 -10.57 3.85
N ARG A 31 3.68 -10.79 5.10
CA ARG A 31 3.37 -11.96 5.93
C ARG A 31 2.34 -11.57 7.00
N PRO A 32 1.71 -12.53 7.71
CA PRO A 32 0.76 -12.18 8.76
C PRO A 32 1.33 -11.17 9.77
N GLU A 33 2.58 -11.37 10.22
CA GLU A 33 3.25 -10.55 11.22
C GLU A 33 3.46 -9.11 10.73
N VAL A 34 3.86 -8.93 9.47
CA VAL A 34 4.04 -7.62 8.83
C VAL A 34 2.70 -6.89 8.72
N CYS A 35 1.65 -7.60 8.29
CA CYS A 35 0.30 -7.04 8.18
C CYS A 35 -0.25 -6.63 9.56
N GLU A 36 -0.04 -7.46 10.57
CA GLU A 36 -0.47 -7.18 11.94
C GLU A 36 0.32 -6.01 12.56
N ALA A 37 1.63 -5.96 12.31
CA ALA A 37 2.49 -4.88 12.75
C ALA A 37 2.05 -3.52 12.17
N LEU A 38 1.85 -3.44 10.85
CA LEU A 38 1.37 -2.21 10.20
C LEU A 38 -0.02 -1.82 10.71
N THR A 39 -0.92 -2.80 10.88
CA THR A 39 -2.25 -2.57 11.47
C THR A 39 -2.16 -1.98 12.86
N GLY A 40 -1.31 -2.54 13.73
CA GLY A 40 -1.10 -2.06 15.09
C GLY A 40 -0.53 -0.64 15.13
N VAL A 41 0.53 -0.39 14.35
CA VAL A 41 1.14 0.95 14.23
C VAL A 41 0.12 2.01 13.84
N LEU A 42 -0.73 1.74 12.85
CA LEU A 42 -1.76 2.69 12.41
C LEU A 42 -2.88 2.87 13.46
N ALA A 43 -3.26 1.79 14.14
CA ALA A 43 -4.27 1.84 15.20
C ALA A 43 -3.81 2.64 16.43
N ASP A 44 -2.52 2.55 16.76
CA ASP A 44 -1.92 3.30 17.88
C ASP A 44 -1.72 4.79 17.57
N HIS A 45 -1.78 5.19 16.30
CA HIS A 45 -1.51 6.56 15.85
C HIS A 45 -2.64 7.14 14.99
N VAL A 46 -3.90 6.89 15.37
CA VAL A 46 -5.10 7.30 14.62
C VAL A 46 -5.20 8.81 14.33
N ASP A 47 -4.54 9.64 15.13
CA ASP A 47 -4.58 11.10 14.99
C ASP A 47 -3.43 11.66 14.12
N ALA A 48 -2.47 10.84 13.70
CA ALA A 48 -1.32 11.26 12.92
C ALA A 48 -1.54 11.13 11.41
N PRO A 49 -1.21 12.11 10.58
CA PRO A 49 -1.04 11.92 9.14
C PRO A 49 0.09 10.90 8.89
N VAL A 50 -0.07 10.04 7.89
CA VAL A 50 0.82 8.90 7.65
C VAL A 50 1.56 9.05 6.33
N LEU A 51 2.89 8.98 6.38
CA LEU A 51 3.75 8.76 5.23
C LEU A 51 4.12 7.28 5.20
N LEU A 52 3.58 6.53 4.25
CA LEU A 52 3.86 5.11 4.06
C LEU A 52 4.83 4.94 2.89
N ARG A 53 5.98 4.35 3.14
CA ARG A 53 6.99 4.15 2.11
C ARG A 53 7.67 2.80 2.19
N GLY A 54 8.22 2.36 1.08
CA GLY A 54 9.14 1.23 1.04
C GLY A 54 10.60 1.68 1.14
N ARG A 55 11.51 0.73 0.92
CA ARG A 55 12.92 1.00 0.70
C ARG A 55 13.17 1.42 -0.75
N ASP A 56 14.38 1.89 -1.05
CA ASP A 56 14.75 2.26 -2.42
C ASP A 56 14.54 1.09 -3.40
N GLY A 57 13.87 1.38 -4.51
CA GLY A 57 13.57 0.43 -5.58
C GLY A 57 12.44 -0.55 -5.30
N MET A 58 11.86 -0.56 -4.07
CA MET A 58 10.81 -1.51 -3.71
C MET A 58 9.82 -0.91 -2.70
N PHE A 59 8.57 -0.75 -3.12
CA PHE A 59 7.48 -0.45 -2.19
C PHE A 59 7.02 -1.75 -1.51
N SER A 60 6.48 -2.71 -2.26
CA SER A 60 6.16 -4.05 -1.79
C SER A 60 5.88 -5.00 -2.95
N ALA A 61 6.37 -6.22 -2.87
CA ALA A 61 6.07 -7.30 -3.81
C ALA A 61 4.77 -8.06 -3.52
N GLY A 62 4.02 -7.65 -2.50
CA GLY A 62 2.77 -8.29 -2.11
C GLY A 62 2.96 -9.48 -1.17
N LEU A 63 2.02 -10.42 -1.17
CA LEU A 63 2.04 -11.56 -0.26
C LEU A 63 3.29 -12.43 -0.45
N ASP A 64 3.83 -12.95 0.65
CA ASP A 64 4.99 -13.84 0.64
C ASP A 64 4.62 -15.22 0.07
N LEU A 65 4.94 -15.45 -1.21
CA LEU A 65 4.69 -16.72 -1.88
C LEU A 65 5.46 -17.90 -1.25
N ARG A 66 6.64 -17.63 -0.66
CA ARG A 66 7.42 -18.67 0.02
C ARG A 66 6.73 -19.09 1.30
N TRP A 67 6.21 -18.12 2.05
CA TRP A 67 5.39 -18.38 3.22
C TRP A 67 4.15 -19.21 2.84
N MET A 68 3.44 -18.79 1.78
CA MET A 68 2.22 -19.50 1.31
C MET A 68 2.48 -20.96 0.92
N VAL A 69 3.61 -21.26 0.29
CA VAL A 69 3.98 -22.64 -0.09
C VAL A 69 4.43 -23.46 1.11
N ALA A 70 5.03 -22.82 2.11
CA ALA A 70 5.56 -23.50 3.30
C ALA A 70 4.48 -23.84 4.35
N HIS A 71 3.28 -23.26 4.24
CA HIS A 71 2.19 -23.41 5.21
C HIS A 71 0.99 -24.16 4.60
N PRO A 72 0.24 -24.93 5.40
CA PRO A 72 -0.91 -25.67 4.92
C PRO A 72 -2.05 -24.73 4.48
N PRO A 73 -2.95 -25.17 3.57
CA PRO A 73 -3.99 -24.32 2.98
C PRO A 73 -4.93 -23.63 3.97
N ASP A 74 -5.18 -24.21 5.13
CA ASP A 74 -6.00 -23.63 6.19
C ASP A 74 -5.34 -22.41 6.84
N GLU A 75 -4.01 -22.33 6.88
CA GLU A 75 -3.27 -21.17 7.37
C GLU A 75 -3.25 -20.01 6.37
N LEU A 76 -3.49 -20.26 5.08
CA LEU A 76 -3.65 -19.15 4.09
C LEU A 76 -4.77 -18.19 4.49
N GLY A 77 -5.82 -18.70 5.13
CA GLY A 77 -6.88 -17.87 5.69
C GLY A 77 -6.39 -16.89 6.76
N VAL A 78 -5.33 -17.21 7.50
CA VAL A 78 -4.72 -16.28 8.48
C VAL A 78 -4.05 -15.14 7.76
N LEU A 79 -3.22 -15.42 6.76
CA LEU A 79 -2.54 -14.40 5.94
C LEU A 79 -3.53 -13.49 5.24
N LEU A 80 -4.55 -14.05 4.58
CA LEU A 80 -5.55 -13.25 3.86
C LEU A 80 -6.37 -12.36 4.81
N ARG A 81 -6.72 -12.85 6.00
CA ARG A 81 -7.43 -12.03 7.00
C ARG A 81 -6.54 -10.92 7.56
N ALA A 82 -5.26 -11.19 7.84
CA ALA A 82 -4.32 -10.18 8.30
C ALA A 82 -4.11 -9.11 7.24
N CYS A 83 -3.89 -9.51 5.98
CA CYS A 83 -3.75 -8.60 4.84
C CYS A 83 -5.02 -7.74 4.63
N GLY A 84 -6.20 -8.37 4.59
CA GLY A 84 -7.46 -7.64 4.44
C GLY A 84 -7.69 -6.63 5.56
N ARG A 85 -7.38 -6.97 6.82
CA ARG A 85 -7.48 -6.05 7.96
C ARG A 85 -6.51 -4.89 7.81
N MET A 86 -5.27 -5.14 7.45
CA MET A 86 -4.27 -4.10 7.19
C MET A 86 -4.75 -3.12 6.12
N LEU A 87 -5.23 -3.63 4.98
CA LEU A 87 -5.74 -2.80 3.88
C LEU A 87 -6.94 -1.94 4.30
N VAL A 88 -7.89 -2.52 5.03
CA VAL A 88 -9.03 -1.78 5.60
C VAL A 88 -8.56 -0.70 6.58
N THR A 89 -7.56 -0.99 7.41
CA THR A 89 -7.01 -0.02 8.36
C THR A 89 -6.39 1.18 7.64
N VAL A 90 -5.63 0.95 6.57
CA VAL A 90 -5.09 2.04 5.73
C VAL A 90 -6.22 2.82 5.07
N TRP A 91 -7.18 2.11 4.44
CA TRP A 91 -8.30 2.73 3.73
C TRP A 91 -9.16 3.60 4.64
N THR A 92 -9.41 3.17 5.88
CA THR A 92 -10.30 3.85 6.82
C THR A 92 -9.56 4.73 7.82
N HIS A 93 -8.24 4.86 7.74
CA HIS A 93 -7.46 5.67 8.66
C HIS A 93 -7.97 7.11 8.67
N PRO A 94 -8.32 7.70 9.83
CA PRO A 94 -9.05 8.97 9.87
C PRO A 94 -8.23 10.19 9.46
N ARG A 95 -6.90 10.05 9.42
CA ARG A 95 -5.99 11.07 8.90
C ARG A 95 -5.47 10.68 7.52
N PRO A 96 -4.92 11.64 6.74
CA PRO A 96 -4.34 11.33 5.44
C PRO A 96 -3.26 10.25 5.52
N VAL A 97 -3.28 9.33 4.56
CA VAL A 97 -2.23 8.36 4.30
C VAL A 97 -1.71 8.60 2.88
N VAL A 98 -0.45 8.92 2.74
CA VAL A 98 0.20 9.08 1.43
C VAL A 98 1.25 8.00 1.25
N ALA A 99 1.18 7.28 0.12
CA ALA A 99 2.15 6.27 -0.25
C ALA A 99 3.27 6.88 -1.11
N ALA A 100 4.51 6.77 -0.64
CA ALA A 100 5.70 7.06 -1.43
C ALA A 100 6.26 5.75 -1.98
N ALA A 101 5.79 5.36 -3.17
CA ALA A 101 6.21 4.13 -3.82
C ALA A 101 7.53 4.34 -4.58
N THR A 102 8.64 4.24 -3.85
CA THR A 102 10.01 4.45 -4.30
C THR A 102 10.52 3.41 -5.30
N GLY A 103 9.64 2.48 -5.73
CA GLY A 103 9.95 1.43 -6.70
C GLY A 103 8.75 0.55 -7.01
N HIS A 104 8.99 -0.77 -7.09
CA HIS A 104 7.94 -1.72 -7.48
C HIS A 104 6.83 -1.84 -6.44
N ALA A 105 5.57 -1.85 -6.91
CA ALA A 105 4.37 -2.15 -6.14
C ALA A 105 3.60 -3.27 -6.86
N ILE A 106 3.60 -4.48 -6.32
CA ILE A 106 3.08 -5.67 -7.02
C ILE A 106 2.05 -6.40 -6.16
N ALA A 107 0.99 -6.90 -6.78
CA ALA A 107 -0.06 -7.70 -6.14
C ALA A 107 -0.65 -6.97 -4.91
N ALA A 108 -0.61 -7.57 -3.72
CA ALA A 108 -1.05 -6.91 -2.49
C ALA A 108 -0.27 -5.63 -2.16
N GLY A 109 0.94 -5.43 -2.71
CA GLY A 109 1.68 -4.16 -2.63
C GLY A 109 1.00 -3.04 -3.43
N THR A 110 0.49 -3.34 -4.63
CA THR A 110 -0.39 -2.41 -5.38
C THR A 110 -1.68 -2.14 -4.61
N MET A 111 -2.31 -3.17 -4.03
CA MET A 111 -3.52 -2.98 -3.21
C MET A 111 -3.26 -2.04 -2.02
N LEU A 112 -2.10 -2.18 -1.38
CA LEU A 112 -1.69 -1.31 -0.28
C LEU A 112 -1.55 0.16 -0.73
N ALA A 113 -0.92 0.40 -1.88
CA ALA A 113 -0.82 1.74 -2.45
C ALA A 113 -2.21 2.30 -2.83
N LEU A 114 -3.09 1.49 -3.42
CA LEU A 114 -4.47 1.87 -3.75
C LEU A 114 -5.33 2.21 -2.51
N CYS A 115 -5.00 1.67 -1.34
CA CYS A 115 -5.69 2.01 -0.09
C CYS A 115 -5.26 3.36 0.48
N ALA A 116 -4.11 3.91 0.09
CA ALA A 116 -3.69 5.25 0.47
C ALA A 116 -4.60 6.32 -0.18
N ASP A 117 -4.60 7.52 0.40
CA ASP A 117 -5.37 8.65 -0.14
C ASP A 117 -4.71 9.26 -1.37
N HIS A 118 -3.40 9.07 -1.48
CA HIS A 118 -2.58 9.49 -2.62
C HIS A 118 -1.33 8.63 -2.70
N ALA A 119 -0.90 8.32 -3.93
CA ALA A 119 0.29 7.53 -4.18
C ALA A 119 1.20 8.22 -5.20
N VAL A 120 2.48 8.37 -4.86
CA VAL A 120 3.53 8.84 -5.78
C VAL A 120 4.35 7.66 -6.24
N ALA A 121 4.41 7.42 -7.55
CA ALA A 121 5.13 6.31 -8.16
C ALA A 121 6.49 6.75 -8.67
N ALA A 122 7.55 5.99 -8.36
CA ALA A 122 8.87 6.20 -8.94
C ALA A 122 8.92 5.76 -10.41
N GLU A 123 9.55 6.56 -11.27
CA GLU A 123 9.95 6.14 -12.61
C GLU A 123 10.77 4.84 -12.53
N GLY A 124 10.55 3.94 -13.50
CA GLY A 124 11.18 2.61 -13.51
C GLY A 124 10.55 1.58 -12.57
N GLY A 125 9.58 1.97 -11.73
CA GLY A 125 8.77 1.07 -10.93
C GLY A 125 7.82 0.23 -11.80
N ALA A 126 7.56 -1.02 -11.39
CA ALA A 126 6.54 -1.87 -11.99
C ALA A 126 5.34 -2.00 -11.04
N TRP A 127 4.14 -1.99 -11.59
CA TRP A 127 2.87 -2.05 -10.88
C TRP A 127 1.99 -3.15 -11.45
N GLY A 128 1.10 -3.73 -10.64
CA GLY A 128 0.12 -4.67 -11.16
C GLY A 128 -0.52 -5.56 -10.11
N LEU A 129 -1.72 -6.02 -10.45
CA LEU A 129 -2.51 -7.01 -9.71
C LEU A 129 -2.35 -8.33 -10.47
N ASN A 130 -1.18 -8.97 -10.31
CA ASN A 130 -0.73 -10.06 -11.16
C ASN A 130 -0.95 -11.46 -10.54
N GLU A 131 -1.92 -11.60 -9.65
CA GLU A 131 -2.28 -12.86 -9.00
C GLU A 131 -2.60 -13.95 -10.02
N THR A 132 -3.40 -13.63 -11.04
CA THR A 132 -3.75 -14.56 -12.12
C THR A 132 -2.52 -15.12 -12.84
N ALA A 133 -1.51 -14.29 -13.10
CA ALA A 133 -0.26 -14.72 -13.73
C ALA A 133 0.55 -15.68 -12.85
N ASN A 134 0.31 -15.67 -11.53
CA ASN A 134 0.91 -16.56 -10.56
C ASN A 134 0.01 -17.78 -10.23
N GLY A 135 -1.08 -17.99 -11.00
CA GLY A 135 -2.03 -19.09 -10.78
C GLY A 135 -2.91 -18.93 -9.53
N MET A 136 -3.10 -17.69 -9.07
CA MET A 136 -3.90 -17.39 -7.89
C MET A 136 -5.14 -16.57 -8.26
N GLU A 137 -6.20 -16.76 -7.49
CA GLU A 137 -7.37 -15.88 -7.53
C GLU A 137 -7.08 -14.62 -6.72
N ILE A 138 -7.53 -13.46 -7.23
CA ILE A 138 -7.48 -12.21 -6.46
C ILE A 138 -8.49 -12.31 -5.31
N PRO A 139 -8.07 -12.08 -4.06
CA PRO A 139 -8.99 -12.06 -2.92
C PRO A 139 -10.10 -11.03 -3.10
N ARG A 140 -11.28 -11.29 -2.55
CA ARG A 140 -12.46 -10.41 -2.68
C ARG A 140 -12.15 -8.95 -2.34
N PHE A 141 -11.41 -8.70 -1.28
CA PHE A 141 -10.99 -7.35 -0.91
C PHE A 141 -10.15 -6.66 -1.99
N GLY A 142 -9.30 -7.41 -2.72
CA GLY A 142 -8.50 -6.85 -3.82
C GLY A 142 -9.38 -6.42 -5.00
N ILE A 143 -10.40 -7.21 -5.33
CA ILE A 143 -11.39 -6.85 -6.36
C ILE A 143 -12.16 -5.59 -5.95
N GLU A 144 -12.62 -5.51 -4.70
CA GLU A 144 -13.37 -4.34 -4.18
C GLU A 144 -12.50 -3.07 -4.22
N ILE A 145 -11.24 -3.15 -3.79
CA ILE A 145 -10.29 -2.02 -3.84
C ILE A 145 -10.07 -1.56 -5.29
N ALA A 146 -9.78 -2.51 -6.19
CA ALA A 146 -9.55 -2.19 -7.60
C ALA A 146 -10.80 -1.55 -8.23
N THR A 147 -11.98 -2.11 -7.99
CA THR A 147 -13.26 -1.57 -8.50
C THR A 147 -13.56 -0.17 -7.97
N ALA A 148 -13.16 0.13 -6.72
CA ALA A 148 -13.37 1.45 -6.11
C ALA A 148 -12.39 2.52 -6.62
N ARG A 149 -11.24 2.12 -7.15
CA ARG A 149 -10.15 3.04 -7.53
C ARG A 149 -9.89 3.15 -9.02
N LEU A 150 -10.06 2.07 -9.78
CA LEU A 150 -9.68 1.98 -11.18
C LEU A 150 -10.88 2.18 -12.10
N ALA A 151 -10.62 2.65 -13.31
CA ALA A 151 -11.67 2.79 -14.31
C ALA A 151 -12.23 1.41 -14.72
N PRO A 152 -13.55 1.27 -14.86
CA PRO A 152 -14.16 -0.01 -15.25
C PRO A 152 -13.61 -0.61 -16.53
N SER A 153 -13.17 0.23 -17.48
CA SER A 153 -12.56 -0.18 -18.76
C SER A 153 -11.22 -0.91 -18.61
N ASP A 154 -10.55 -0.74 -17.48
CA ASP A 154 -9.23 -1.32 -17.25
C ASP A 154 -9.28 -2.59 -16.37
N LEU A 155 -10.41 -2.84 -15.68
CA LEU A 155 -10.51 -3.92 -14.69
C LEU A 155 -10.21 -5.30 -15.27
N ASP A 156 -10.77 -5.66 -16.43
CA ASP A 156 -10.57 -6.99 -17.01
C ASP A 156 -9.09 -7.23 -17.35
N ARG A 157 -8.43 -6.23 -17.91
CA ARG A 157 -7.01 -6.30 -18.25
C ARG A 157 -6.13 -6.41 -17.00
N LEU A 158 -6.45 -5.66 -15.97
CA LEU A 158 -5.65 -5.58 -14.75
C LEU A 158 -5.91 -6.76 -13.81
N LEU A 159 -7.18 -7.17 -13.63
CA LEU A 159 -7.55 -8.22 -12.69
C LEU A 159 -7.53 -9.62 -13.34
N ILE A 160 -8.11 -9.76 -14.55
CA ILE A 160 -8.25 -11.07 -15.18
C ILE A 160 -6.97 -11.46 -15.92
N ALA A 161 -6.42 -10.55 -16.73
CA ALA A 161 -5.17 -10.83 -17.45
C ALA A 161 -3.91 -10.66 -16.58
N GLY A 162 -4.02 -9.99 -15.42
CA GLY A 162 -2.89 -9.80 -14.50
C GLY A 162 -1.75 -8.98 -15.11
N GLU A 163 -2.09 -7.98 -15.93
CA GLU A 163 -1.11 -7.18 -16.64
C GLU A 163 -0.20 -6.42 -15.68
N ARG A 164 1.10 -6.46 -15.93
CA ARG A 164 2.08 -5.63 -15.25
C ARG A 164 2.36 -4.37 -16.06
N LEU A 165 2.29 -3.24 -15.40
CA LEU A 165 2.46 -1.92 -15.96
C LEU A 165 3.79 -1.31 -15.52
N ASP A 166 4.36 -0.44 -16.32
CA ASP A 166 5.34 0.53 -15.82
C ASP A 166 4.64 1.63 -14.99
N ALA A 167 5.43 2.42 -14.28
CA ALA A 167 4.90 3.45 -13.39
C ALA A 167 4.11 4.55 -14.13
N ALA A 168 4.50 4.89 -15.37
CA ALA A 168 3.79 5.89 -16.17
C ALA A 168 2.38 5.38 -16.51
N ARG A 169 2.29 4.14 -16.97
CA ARG A 169 1.00 3.52 -17.29
C ARG A 169 0.17 3.27 -16.03
N ALA A 170 0.81 2.96 -14.89
CA ALA A 170 0.11 2.83 -13.60
C ALA A 170 -0.57 4.12 -13.17
N VAL A 171 0.04 5.28 -13.41
CA VAL A 171 -0.59 6.59 -13.18
C VAL A 171 -1.76 6.82 -14.14
N GLU A 172 -1.60 6.51 -15.42
CA GLU A 172 -2.67 6.68 -16.42
C GLU A 172 -3.95 5.89 -16.09
N VAL A 173 -3.81 4.69 -15.51
CA VAL A 173 -4.97 3.84 -15.13
C VAL A 173 -5.45 4.09 -13.69
N GLY A 174 -4.80 4.96 -12.92
CA GLY A 174 -5.21 5.33 -11.57
C GLY A 174 -4.67 4.40 -10.46
N MET A 175 -3.65 3.57 -10.72
CA MET A 175 -2.97 2.80 -9.67
C MET A 175 -2.10 3.69 -8.79
N ALA A 176 -1.59 4.80 -9.34
CA ALA A 176 -0.93 5.87 -8.61
C ALA A 176 -1.42 7.21 -9.13
N ASP A 177 -1.17 8.29 -8.38
CA ASP A 177 -1.67 9.63 -8.72
C ASP A 177 -0.62 10.49 -9.43
N VAL A 178 0.66 10.29 -9.11
CA VAL A 178 1.77 11.08 -9.64
C VAL A 178 2.95 10.17 -10.01
N LEU A 179 3.54 10.43 -11.18
CA LEU A 179 4.83 9.87 -11.60
C LEU A 179 5.95 10.84 -11.24
N ALA A 180 7.03 10.35 -10.66
CA ALA A 180 8.17 11.17 -10.29
C ALA A 180 9.52 10.46 -10.50
N PRO A 181 10.61 11.21 -10.76
CA PRO A 181 11.94 10.66 -10.64
C PRO A 181 12.16 10.06 -9.24
N PRO A 182 12.88 8.94 -9.09
CA PRO A 182 13.04 8.28 -7.79
C PRO A 182 13.50 9.21 -6.66
N ALA A 183 14.38 10.17 -6.96
CA ALA A 183 14.88 11.14 -5.99
C ALA A 183 13.83 12.16 -5.51
N GLU A 184 12.73 12.33 -6.21
CA GLU A 184 11.68 13.31 -5.92
C GLU A 184 10.44 12.70 -5.26
N VAL A 185 10.28 11.38 -5.32
CA VAL A 185 9.09 10.66 -4.82
C VAL A 185 8.77 11.03 -3.37
N LEU A 186 9.77 11.00 -2.50
CA LEU A 186 9.58 11.28 -1.08
C LEU A 186 9.15 12.74 -0.86
N THR A 187 9.82 13.68 -1.51
CA THR A 187 9.51 15.12 -1.40
C THR A 187 8.07 15.41 -1.85
N LEU A 188 7.65 14.87 -2.99
CA LEU A 188 6.29 15.07 -3.51
C LEU A 188 5.23 14.42 -2.62
N ALA A 189 5.52 13.24 -2.08
CA ALA A 189 4.63 12.58 -1.14
C ALA A 189 4.47 13.39 0.16
N GLU A 190 5.56 13.94 0.71
CA GLU A 190 5.54 14.81 1.90
C GLU A 190 4.77 16.10 1.65
N GLN A 191 4.98 16.75 0.51
CA GLN A 191 4.23 17.96 0.13
C GLN A 191 2.72 17.66 0.07
N ARG A 192 2.35 16.55 -0.60
CA ARG A 192 0.94 16.16 -0.68
C ARG A 192 0.34 15.82 0.66
N LEU A 193 1.09 15.12 1.51
CA LEU A 193 0.66 14.78 2.86
C LEU A 193 0.39 16.05 3.70
N ALA A 194 1.28 17.05 3.62
CA ALA A 194 1.12 18.31 4.32
C ALA A 194 -0.14 19.07 3.84
N GLU A 195 -0.40 19.12 2.52
CA GLU A 195 -1.61 19.72 1.96
C GLU A 195 -2.88 19.05 2.50
N LEU A 196 -2.92 17.71 2.48
CA LEU A 196 -4.08 16.94 2.95
C LEU A 196 -4.24 17.07 4.48
N ALA A 197 -3.15 17.09 5.23
CA ALA A 197 -3.17 17.21 6.68
C ALA A 197 -3.66 18.59 7.16
N ALA A 198 -3.55 19.62 6.33
CA ALA A 198 -4.06 20.96 6.61
C ALA A 198 -5.60 21.05 6.47
N LEU A 199 -6.26 20.07 5.87
CA LEU A 199 -7.72 20.02 5.75
C LEU A 199 -8.40 19.75 7.10
N PRO A 200 -9.66 20.24 7.31
CA PRO A 200 -10.40 20.02 8.55
C PRO A 200 -10.55 18.50 8.86
N ALA A 201 -9.90 18.05 9.93
CA ALA A 201 -9.76 16.63 10.25
C ALA A 201 -11.09 15.87 10.36
N ALA A 202 -12.10 16.47 10.99
CA ALA A 202 -13.41 15.84 11.16
C ALA A 202 -14.12 15.62 9.81
N ALA A 203 -14.05 16.60 8.91
CA ALA A 203 -14.63 16.49 7.57
C ALA A 203 -13.87 15.47 6.73
N TYR A 204 -12.53 15.46 6.80
CA TYR A 204 -11.70 14.49 6.13
C TYR A 204 -12.03 13.07 6.54
N ALA A 205 -12.03 12.79 7.86
CA ALA A 205 -12.38 11.49 8.40
C ALA A 205 -13.80 11.05 8.05
N GLY A 206 -14.78 11.97 8.08
CA GLY A 206 -16.16 11.70 7.71
C GLY A 206 -16.31 11.28 6.24
N ASN A 207 -15.63 11.98 5.33
CA ASN A 207 -15.67 11.69 3.91
C ASN A 207 -14.91 10.40 3.53
N LYS A 208 -13.89 10.03 4.30
CA LYS A 208 -13.09 8.82 4.06
C LYS A 208 -13.83 7.52 4.43
N ARG A 209 -14.85 7.57 5.29
CA ARG A 209 -15.68 6.42 5.70
C ARG A 209 -16.73 5.98 4.68
N ARG A 210 -16.66 6.48 3.44
CA ARG A 210 -17.59 6.15 2.36
C ARG A 210 -17.41 4.70 1.85
#